data_de269560d60a53eadb6804c0edaff603
#
_entry.id   de269560d60a53eadb6804c0edaff603
#
_cell.length_a   1.000
_cell.length_b   1.000
_cell.length_c   1.000
_cell.angle_alpha   90.00
_cell.angle_beta   90.00
_cell.angle_gamma   90.00
#
_symmetry.space_group_name_H-M   'P 1'
#
loop_
_entity.id
_entity.type
_entity.pdbx_description
1 polymer ?
#
loop_
_entity_poly.entity_id
_entity_poly.type
_entity_poly.pdbx_seq_one_letter_code
_entity_poly.pdbx_strand_id
1 'polypeptide(L)'
;MKKLFTTLSNIWKIEELRVRILYTLLILLVYRIGSFIVLPGVDPASLDNQDAKEGLLGLLNMFAGGSFSRASIFALGVMPYISASIVVQLLGIAVPYFQKMQKEGESGRKKITQITRYLTIAITALQAIGYVKSQIAPEARLFSDPLFTISSMVILTAGTMFVMWMGEKITDKGIGNGISILIMVGIIAQLPYGIGAEFVSRQDGSGGLIAFFIEFVALFAVVIFTVLVIQGTRKVPVQYAKKIVGNKQYGGVRQYIPLKLNAAGVMPIIFAQAIMFVPSTIGQFFPSAQSPLLASFSDYTSLAYNITFGILIMLFTFFYTAITINPNQMADDMKKNGGFIPGIRPGKHTSEYIENILTKITLPGSIFLAIVAILPTFVTKIFGITSTFAGFFGGTSLLIIIGVGALGMVITERLVAAGHDVHG
;
A
#
# COMPACT_ATOMS: atom_id res chain seq x y z
N MET A 1 -1.91 1.27 29.96
CA MET A 1 -2.35 2.64 29.68
C MET A 1 -1.32 3.70 30.05
N LYS A 2 -0.69 3.71 31.27
CA LYS A 2 0.35 4.71 31.63
C LYS A 2 1.53 4.78 30.64
N LYS A 3 2.05 3.65 30.14
CA LYS A 3 3.15 3.63 29.15
C LYS A 3 2.77 4.29 27.82
N LEU A 4 1.55 4.10 27.33
CA LEU A 4 1.09 4.74 26.08
C LEU A 4 0.98 6.27 26.24
N PHE A 5 0.44 6.74 27.35
CA PHE A 5 0.35 8.19 27.62
C PHE A 5 1.73 8.83 27.81
N THR A 6 2.67 8.15 28.46
CA THR A 6 4.07 8.64 28.58
C THR A 6 4.76 8.65 27.21
N THR A 7 4.58 7.64 26.37
CA THR A 7 5.14 7.62 25.02
C THR A 7 4.58 8.74 24.15
N LEU A 8 3.25 8.95 24.17
CA LEU A 8 2.61 10.07 23.45
C LEU A 8 3.08 11.43 23.95
N SER A 9 3.20 11.61 25.28
CA SER A 9 3.74 12.83 25.87
C SER A 9 5.19 13.09 25.46
N ASN A 10 6.03 12.05 25.41
CA ASN A 10 7.42 12.17 24.97
C ASN A 10 7.55 12.50 23.49
N ILE A 11 6.71 11.90 22.63
CA ILE A 11 6.62 12.24 21.20
C ILE A 11 6.31 13.72 21.01
N TRP A 12 5.37 14.27 21.81
CA TRP A 12 4.96 15.67 21.71
C TRP A 12 6.01 16.66 22.21
N LYS A 13 6.92 16.23 23.08
CA LYS A 13 8.04 17.04 23.58
C LYS A 13 9.15 17.24 22.55
N ILE A 14 9.30 16.31 21.60
CA ILE A 14 10.31 16.42 20.53
C ILE A 14 9.78 17.36 19.46
N GLU A 15 10.34 18.57 19.35
CA GLU A 15 9.85 19.62 18.47
C GLU A 15 9.86 19.22 16.98
N GLU A 16 10.93 18.60 16.51
CA GLU A 16 11.04 18.15 15.13
C GLU A 16 9.92 17.13 14.77
N LEU A 17 9.66 16.18 15.66
CA LEU A 17 8.64 15.16 15.43
C LEU A 17 7.24 15.76 15.47
N ARG A 18 6.97 16.68 16.38
CA ARG A 18 5.70 17.41 16.47
C ARG A 18 5.41 18.18 15.19
N VAL A 19 6.39 18.89 14.65
CA VAL A 19 6.23 19.65 13.39
C VAL A 19 5.92 18.71 12.23
N ARG A 20 6.60 17.58 12.10
CA ARG A 20 6.35 16.58 11.08
C ARG A 20 4.97 15.97 11.18
N ILE A 21 4.49 15.67 12.41
CA ILE A 21 3.13 15.16 12.65
C ILE A 21 2.08 16.19 12.23
N LEU A 22 2.21 17.43 12.70
CA LEU A 22 1.26 18.51 12.38
C LEU A 22 1.21 18.79 10.88
N TYR A 23 2.36 18.80 10.20
CA TYR A 23 2.44 18.96 8.76
C TYR A 23 1.71 17.82 8.01
N THR A 24 1.92 16.59 8.44
CA THR A 24 1.23 15.42 7.86
C THR A 24 -0.28 15.53 8.05
N LEU A 25 -0.75 15.85 9.26
CA LEU A 25 -2.18 16.01 9.57
C LEU A 25 -2.82 17.14 8.75
N LEU A 26 -2.11 18.25 8.55
CA LEU A 26 -2.60 19.37 7.74
C LEU A 26 -2.81 18.94 6.28
N ILE A 27 -1.85 18.25 5.68
CA ILE A 27 -2.00 17.76 4.30
C ILE A 27 -3.13 16.72 4.20
N LEU A 28 -3.27 15.83 5.19
CA LEU A 28 -4.35 14.85 5.23
C LEU A 28 -5.73 15.52 5.33
N LEU A 29 -5.83 16.62 6.07
CA LEU A 29 -7.06 17.42 6.15
C LEU A 29 -7.39 18.03 4.78
N VAL A 30 -6.42 18.61 4.08
CA VAL A 30 -6.62 19.14 2.71
C VAL A 30 -7.07 18.04 1.75
N TYR A 31 -6.41 16.87 1.80
CA TYR A 31 -6.81 15.70 1.02
C TYR A 31 -8.26 15.29 1.32
N ARG A 32 -8.64 15.26 2.59
CA ARG A 32 -9.99 14.87 2.99
C ARG A 32 -11.05 15.86 2.53
N ILE A 33 -10.81 17.17 2.65
CA ILE A 33 -11.71 18.21 2.12
C ILE A 33 -11.89 18.02 0.62
N GLY A 34 -10.80 17.90 -0.14
CA GLY A 34 -10.87 17.73 -1.60
C GLY A 34 -11.60 16.46 -2.05
N SER A 35 -11.61 15.42 -1.21
CA SER A 35 -12.35 14.16 -1.49
C SER A 35 -13.87 14.31 -1.41
N PHE A 36 -14.39 15.42 -0.89
CA PHE A 36 -15.82 15.74 -0.88
C PHE A 36 -16.23 16.76 -1.95
N ILE A 37 -15.28 17.40 -2.62
CA ILE A 37 -15.59 18.37 -3.70
C ILE A 37 -15.94 17.58 -4.96
N VAL A 38 -17.19 17.62 -5.36
CA VAL A 38 -17.70 16.96 -6.56
C VAL A 38 -17.16 17.64 -7.82
N LEU A 39 -16.97 16.88 -8.89
CA LEU A 39 -16.57 17.38 -10.21
C LEU A 39 -17.56 18.45 -10.72
N PRO A 40 -17.07 19.61 -11.17
CA PRO A 40 -17.92 20.61 -11.80
C PRO A 40 -18.68 20.02 -13.00
N GLY A 41 -19.99 20.24 -13.03
CA GLY A 41 -20.86 19.73 -14.09
C GLY A 41 -21.46 18.34 -13.82
N VAL A 42 -21.30 17.81 -12.60
CA VAL A 42 -22.00 16.61 -12.13
C VAL A 42 -23.08 17.01 -11.13
N ASP A 43 -24.28 16.49 -11.30
CA ASP A 43 -25.36 16.64 -10.31
C ASP A 43 -25.18 15.56 -9.19
N PRO A 44 -24.90 15.98 -7.94
CA PRO A 44 -24.71 15.04 -6.83
C PRO A 44 -25.94 14.20 -6.51
N ALA A 45 -27.16 14.72 -6.75
CA ALA A 45 -28.41 14.03 -6.41
C ALA A 45 -28.67 12.81 -7.30
N SER A 46 -28.17 12.83 -8.54
CA SER A 46 -28.31 11.73 -9.49
C SER A 46 -27.25 10.64 -9.32
N LEU A 47 -26.24 10.85 -8.47
CA LEU A 47 -25.19 9.86 -8.17
C LEU A 47 -25.63 8.83 -7.12
N ASP A 48 -26.60 9.15 -6.24
CA ASP A 48 -27.01 8.27 -5.13
C ASP A 48 -27.69 6.98 -5.57
N ASN A 49 -28.12 6.90 -6.84
CA ASN A 49 -28.80 5.73 -7.40
C ASN A 49 -27.87 4.74 -8.11
N GLN A 50 -26.55 4.96 -8.10
CA GLN A 50 -25.64 4.09 -8.82
C GLN A 50 -25.03 3.04 -7.90
N ASP A 51 -25.30 1.76 -8.21
CA ASP A 51 -24.78 0.56 -7.55
C ASP A 51 -23.25 0.36 -7.75
N ALA A 52 -22.46 1.43 -7.75
CA ALA A 52 -20.99 1.41 -7.82
C ALA A 52 -20.32 0.76 -6.59
N LYS A 53 -21.11 0.05 -5.78
CA LYS A 53 -20.69 -0.50 -4.49
C LYS A 53 -20.16 -1.94 -4.57
N GLU A 54 -20.34 -2.61 -5.71
CA GLU A 54 -19.97 -4.02 -5.86
C GLU A 54 -18.77 -4.24 -6.79
N GLY A 55 -18.02 -5.28 -6.53
CA GLY A 55 -16.92 -5.72 -7.38
C GLY A 55 -15.61 -4.92 -7.20
N LEU A 56 -14.81 -4.95 -8.25
CA LEU A 56 -13.48 -4.29 -8.29
C LEU A 56 -13.56 -2.77 -8.14
N LEU A 57 -14.66 -2.14 -8.59
CA LEU A 57 -14.92 -0.70 -8.43
C LEU A 57 -15.14 -0.33 -6.96
N GLY A 58 -15.72 -1.22 -6.16
CA GLY A 58 -15.86 -1.06 -4.71
C GLY A 58 -14.48 -0.98 -4.01
N LEU A 59 -13.51 -1.79 -4.45
CA LEU A 59 -12.14 -1.70 -3.95
C LEU A 59 -11.47 -0.37 -4.33
N LEU A 60 -11.64 0.11 -5.57
CA LEU A 60 -11.17 1.44 -5.97
C LEU A 60 -11.75 2.54 -5.10
N ASN A 61 -13.05 2.49 -4.86
CA ASN A 61 -13.76 3.43 -4.00
C ASN A 61 -13.21 3.42 -2.57
N MET A 62 -12.86 2.25 -2.06
CA MET A 62 -12.25 2.08 -0.74
C MET A 62 -10.87 2.75 -0.67
N PHE A 63 -9.99 2.54 -1.67
CA PHE A 63 -8.68 3.18 -1.74
C PHE A 63 -8.76 4.70 -1.90
N ALA A 64 -9.72 5.17 -2.66
CA ALA A 64 -9.98 6.61 -2.85
C ALA A 64 -10.73 7.25 -1.65
N GLY A 65 -11.05 6.47 -0.59
CA GLY A 65 -11.76 6.98 0.58
C GLY A 65 -13.18 7.45 0.29
N GLY A 66 -13.87 6.81 -0.66
CA GLY A 66 -15.20 7.15 -1.11
C GLY A 66 -15.26 8.27 -2.16
N SER A 67 -14.12 8.79 -2.58
CA SER A 67 -14.03 9.85 -3.60
C SER A 67 -14.49 9.37 -4.98
N PHE A 68 -14.27 8.08 -5.27
CA PHE A 68 -14.61 7.47 -6.55
C PHE A 68 -16.11 7.45 -6.80
N SER A 69 -16.93 6.99 -5.85
CA SER A 69 -18.39 6.93 -5.98
C SER A 69 -19.04 8.32 -5.90
N ARG A 70 -18.42 9.27 -5.21
CA ARG A 70 -18.90 10.65 -5.11
C ARG A 70 -18.54 11.52 -6.31
N ALA A 71 -17.91 10.96 -7.33
CA ALA A 71 -17.40 11.71 -8.49
C ALA A 71 -16.64 12.99 -8.08
N SER A 72 -15.72 12.86 -7.09
CA SER A 72 -14.95 14.00 -6.61
C SER A 72 -13.79 14.35 -7.53
N ILE A 73 -13.20 15.54 -7.32
CA ILE A 73 -11.97 15.97 -8.04
C ILE A 73 -10.79 15.03 -7.80
N PHE A 74 -10.82 14.26 -6.71
CA PHE A 74 -9.81 13.23 -6.38
C PHE A 74 -10.33 11.80 -6.61
N ALA A 75 -11.32 11.61 -7.49
CA ALA A 75 -11.95 10.32 -7.72
C ALA A 75 -10.97 9.21 -8.11
N LEU A 76 -9.98 9.49 -8.96
CA LEU A 76 -8.94 8.54 -9.36
C LEU A 76 -7.84 8.36 -8.28
N GLY A 77 -7.77 9.27 -7.31
CA GLY A 77 -6.84 9.21 -6.18
C GLY A 77 -5.38 9.05 -6.61
N VAL A 78 -4.69 8.11 -5.98
CA VAL A 78 -3.26 7.82 -6.19
C VAL A 78 -3.03 6.66 -7.17
N MET A 79 -4.10 5.96 -7.62
CA MET A 79 -3.99 4.73 -8.42
C MET A 79 -3.23 4.91 -9.73
N PRO A 80 -3.45 5.97 -10.54
CA PRO A 80 -2.69 6.17 -11.79
C PRO A 80 -1.19 6.35 -11.54
N TYR A 81 -0.83 7.03 -10.43
CA TYR A 81 0.57 7.19 -10.04
C TYR A 81 1.21 5.85 -9.63
N ILE A 82 0.48 5.01 -8.90
CA ILE A 82 0.97 3.68 -8.52
C ILE A 82 1.24 2.86 -9.79
N SER A 83 0.31 2.84 -10.75
CA SER A 83 0.47 2.15 -12.02
C SER A 83 1.70 2.66 -12.79
N ALA A 84 1.88 3.98 -12.89
CA ALA A 84 3.05 4.60 -13.52
C ALA A 84 4.35 4.23 -12.81
N SER A 85 4.37 4.26 -11.48
CA SER A 85 5.54 3.91 -10.67
C SER A 85 5.95 2.44 -10.87
N ILE A 86 4.97 1.53 -10.95
CA ILE A 86 5.22 0.11 -11.23
C ILE A 86 5.85 -0.06 -12.60
N VAL A 87 5.29 0.56 -13.64
CA VAL A 87 5.83 0.48 -15.01
C VAL A 87 7.28 0.97 -15.02
N VAL A 88 7.58 2.11 -14.41
CA VAL A 88 8.94 2.66 -14.37
C VAL A 88 9.89 1.78 -13.56
N GLN A 89 9.44 1.16 -12.46
CA GLN A 89 10.26 0.20 -11.69
C GLN A 89 10.56 -1.05 -12.50
N LEU A 90 9.60 -1.60 -13.23
CA LEU A 90 9.80 -2.75 -14.11
C LEU A 90 10.76 -2.41 -15.27
N LEU A 91 10.62 -1.22 -15.87
CA LEU A 91 11.57 -0.72 -16.87
C LEU A 91 12.98 -0.55 -16.28
N GLY A 92 13.10 -0.17 -15.02
CA GLY A 92 14.37 -0.10 -14.30
C GLY A 92 15.11 -1.42 -14.18
N ILE A 93 14.43 -2.54 -14.39
CA ILE A 93 15.03 -3.89 -14.38
C ILE A 93 15.23 -4.41 -15.78
N ALA A 94 14.24 -4.21 -16.67
CA ALA A 94 14.23 -4.76 -18.01
C ALA A 94 15.11 -3.97 -18.99
N VAL A 95 15.24 -2.65 -18.81
CA VAL A 95 15.86 -1.77 -19.79
C VAL A 95 17.17 -1.19 -19.25
N PRO A 96 18.33 -1.44 -19.94
CA PRO A 96 19.65 -0.96 -19.49
C PRO A 96 19.75 0.55 -19.28
N TYR A 97 18.98 1.34 -20.03
CA TYR A 97 18.93 2.80 -19.89
C TYR A 97 18.42 3.22 -18.49
N PHE A 98 17.33 2.63 -18.04
CA PHE A 98 16.77 2.89 -16.70
C PHE A 98 17.67 2.35 -15.57
N GLN A 99 18.33 1.19 -15.81
CA GLN A 99 19.31 0.64 -14.87
C GLN A 99 20.49 1.61 -14.63
N LYS A 100 20.99 2.24 -15.71
CA LYS A 100 22.04 3.25 -15.59
C LYS A 100 21.57 4.45 -14.78
N MET A 101 20.36 4.96 -15.05
CA MET A 101 19.78 6.07 -14.28
C MET A 101 19.63 5.74 -12.79
N GLN A 102 19.25 4.51 -12.42
CA GLN A 102 19.18 4.11 -11.02
C GLN A 102 20.54 4.14 -10.33
N LYS A 103 21.63 3.88 -11.06
CA LYS A 103 23.01 3.91 -10.54
C LYS A 103 23.60 5.33 -10.48
N GLU A 104 23.04 6.31 -11.18
CA GLU A 104 23.49 7.72 -11.18
C GLU A 104 23.21 8.47 -9.85
N GLY A 105 22.65 7.79 -8.83
CA GLY A 105 22.38 8.40 -7.52
C GLY A 105 21.21 9.39 -7.53
N GLU A 106 21.40 10.56 -6.91
CA GLU A 106 20.33 11.55 -6.73
C GLU A 106 19.84 12.16 -8.06
N SER A 107 20.74 12.41 -9.00
CA SER A 107 20.39 12.94 -10.34
C SER A 107 19.51 11.97 -11.11
N GLY A 108 19.88 10.69 -11.10
CA GLY A 108 19.10 9.65 -11.76
C GLY A 108 17.73 9.45 -11.11
N ARG A 109 17.63 9.50 -9.78
CA ARG A 109 16.35 9.46 -9.06
C ARG A 109 15.42 10.60 -9.47
N LYS A 110 15.93 11.83 -9.59
CA LYS A 110 15.14 12.99 -10.06
C LYS A 110 14.58 12.76 -11.47
N LYS A 111 15.38 12.23 -12.40
CA LYS A 111 14.93 11.90 -13.76
C LYS A 111 13.84 10.81 -13.75
N ILE A 112 14.04 9.74 -12.97
CA ILE A 112 13.06 8.65 -12.83
C ILE A 112 11.74 9.21 -12.28
N THR A 113 11.77 10.06 -11.27
CA THR A 113 10.57 10.70 -10.70
C THR A 113 9.86 11.57 -11.76
N GLN A 114 10.60 12.31 -12.59
CA GLN A 114 10.00 13.10 -13.68
C GLN A 114 9.31 12.22 -14.71
N ILE A 115 9.95 11.13 -15.14
CA ILE A 115 9.35 10.17 -16.10
C ILE A 115 8.06 9.57 -15.49
N THR A 116 8.10 9.21 -14.21
CA THR A 116 6.91 8.70 -13.50
C THR A 116 5.78 9.72 -13.52
N ARG A 117 6.07 11.01 -13.32
CA ARG A 117 5.05 12.08 -13.35
C ARG A 117 4.43 12.23 -14.74
N TYR A 118 5.24 12.24 -15.81
CA TYR A 118 4.71 12.32 -17.18
C TYR A 118 3.85 11.10 -17.53
N LEU A 119 4.32 9.91 -17.13
CA LEU A 119 3.54 8.68 -17.33
C LEU A 119 2.24 8.69 -16.52
N THR A 120 2.27 9.23 -15.31
CA THR A 120 1.06 9.42 -14.49
C THR A 120 0.04 10.30 -15.20
N ILE A 121 0.46 11.43 -15.78
CA ILE A 121 -0.44 12.31 -16.54
C ILE A 121 -1.10 11.55 -17.70
N ALA A 122 -0.32 10.81 -18.49
CA ALA A 122 -0.84 10.04 -19.62
C ALA A 122 -1.83 8.95 -19.18
N ILE A 123 -1.49 8.18 -18.14
CA ILE A 123 -2.36 7.12 -17.60
C ILE A 123 -3.64 7.74 -17.00
N THR A 124 -3.52 8.85 -16.25
CA THR A 124 -4.68 9.51 -15.64
C THR A 124 -5.62 10.06 -16.70
N ALA A 125 -5.12 10.68 -17.76
CA ALA A 125 -5.95 11.20 -18.85
C ALA A 125 -6.78 10.09 -19.51
N LEU A 126 -6.15 8.94 -19.78
CA LEU A 126 -6.85 7.78 -20.32
C LEU A 126 -7.89 7.22 -19.34
N GLN A 127 -7.51 7.03 -18.07
CA GLN A 127 -8.43 6.50 -17.04
C GLN A 127 -9.58 7.47 -16.75
N ALA A 128 -9.35 8.78 -16.83
CA ALA A 128 -10.39 9.79 -16.64
C ALA A 128 -11.52 9.66 -17.69
N ILE A 129 -11.18 9.42 -18.95
CA ILE A 129 -12.16 9.18 -20.01
C ILE A 129 -13.01 7.94 -19.71
N GLY A 130 -12.34 6.84 -19.32
CA GLY A 130 -13.00 5.59 -18.93
C GLY A 130 -13.92 5.79 -17.72
N TYR A 131 -13.43 6.51 -16.71
CA TYR A 131 -14.19 6.84 -15.50
C TYR A 131 -15.46 7.64 -15.81
N VAL A 132 -15.34 8.72 -16.58
CA VAL A 132 -16.49 9.57 -16.95
C VAL A 132 -17.56 8.78 -17.70
N LYS A 133 -17.15 7.91 -18.62
CA LYS A 133 -18.09 7.11 -19.41
C LYS A 133 -18.74 5.98 -18.63
N SER A 134 -18.05 5.38 -17.68
CA SER A 134 -18.52 4.20 -16.95
C SER A 134 -19.22 4.53 -15.63
N GLN A 135 -18.84 5.64 -14.98
CA GLN A 135 -19.31 5.95 -13.62
C GLN A 135 -20.26 7.13 -13.55
N ILE A 136 -20.29 8.00 -14.57
CA ILE A 136 -21.18 9.17 -14.58
C ILE A 136 -22.22 8.96 -15.66
N ALA A 137 -23.47 8.66 -15.23
CA ALA A 137 -24.57 8.49 -16.15
C ALA A 137 -24.80 9.77 -16.99
N PRO A 138 -25.23 9.65 -18.24
CA PRO A 138 -25.51 10.81 -19.09
C PRO A 138 -26.48 11.80 -18.45
N GLU A 139 -27.44 11.30 -17.67
CA GLU A 139 -28.46 12.09 -16.96
C GLU A 139 -27.89 12.95 -15.82
N ALA A 140 -26.76 12.52 -15.24
CA ALA A 140 -26.06 13.24 -14.18
C ALA A 140 -25.12 14.35 -14.71
N ARG A 141 -25.02 14.52 -16.04
CA ARG A 141 -24.14 15.50 -16.69
C ARG A 141 -24.88 16.76 -17.02
N LEU A 142 -24.43 17.88 -16.45
CA LEU A 142 -25.04 19.21 -16.70
C LEU A 142 -24.59 19.85 -18.02
N PHE A 143 -23.50 19.35 -18.65
CA PHE A 143 -22.99 19.90 -19.90
C PHE A 143 -23.00 18.85 -21.02
N SER A 144 -22.92 19.31 -22.27
CA SER A 144 -22.82 18.43 -23.44
C SER A 144 -21.59 17.51 -23.35
N ASP A 145 -21.73 16.27 -23.81
CA ASP A 145 -20.75 15.19 -23.69
C ASP A 145 -19.30 15.57 -24.05
N PRO A 146 -18.98 16.20 -25.19
CA PRO A 146 -17.58 16.47 -25.53
C PRO A 146 -16.93 17.48 -24.57
N LEU A 147 -17.65 18.52 -24.18
CA LEU A 147 -17.15 19.55 -23.26
C LEU A 147 -16.96 18.97 -21.84
N PHE A 148 -17.96 18.22 -21.36
CA PHE A 148 -17.92 17.58 -20.05
C PHE A 148 -16.75 16.59 -19.92
N THR A 149 -16.54 15.74 -20.93
CA THR A 149 -15.47 14.75 -20.92
C THR A 149 -14.09 15.40 -20.90
N ILE A 150 -13.88 16.45 -21.72
CA ILE A 150 -12.59 17.16 -21.78
C ILE A 150 -12.32 17.90 -20.45
N SER A 151 -13.30 18.64 -19.94
CA SER A 151 -13.15 19.37 -18.67
C SER A 151 -12.90 18.43 -17.49
N SER A 152 -13.65 17.33 -17.39
CA SER A 152 -13.47 16.32 -16.37
C SER A 152 -12.12 15.62 -16.46
N MET A 153 -11.62 15.33 -17.68
CA MET A 153 -10.29 14.77 -17.90
C MET A 153 -9.20 15.70 -17.36
N VAL A 154 -9.29 17.01 -17.66
CA VAL A 154 -8.31 17.99 -17.17
C VAL A 154 -8.36 18.11 -15.64
N ILE A 155 -9.56 18.20 -15.06
CA ILE A 155 -9.74 18.36 -13.60
C ILE A 155 -9.28 17.11 -12.86
N LEU A 156 -9.64 15.92 -13.31
CA LEU A 156 -9.21 14.65 -12.70
C LEU A 156 -7.69 14.46 -12.79
N THR A 157 -7.09 14.85 -13.92
CA THR A 157 -5.62 14.79 -14.09
C THR A 157 -4.94 15.77 -13.13
N ALA A 158 -5.42 17.01 -13.05
CA ALA A 158 -4.92 18.00 -12.09
C ALA A 158 -5.09 17.51 -10.63
N GLY A 159 -6.25 16.94 -10.31
CA GLY A 159 -6.55 16.36 -9.00
C GLY A 159 -5.59 15.22 -8.62
N THR A 160 -5.36 14.28 -9.51
CA THR A 160 -4.40 13.17 -9.30
C THR A 160 -2.96 13.70 -9.11
N MET A 161 -2.53 14.66 -9.92
CA MET A 161 -1.22 15.29 -9.79
C MET A 161 -1.07 16.03 -8.46
N PHE A 162 -2.12 16.67 -7.99
CA PHE A 162 -2.15 17.34 -6.69
C PHE A 162 -2.07 16.33 -5.53
N VAL A 163 -2.82 15.22 -5.60
CA VAL A 163 -2.75 14.15 -4.60
C VAL A 163 -1.36 13.50 -4.57
N MET A 164 -0.76 13.26 -5.74
CA MET A 164 0.62 12.78 -5.84
C MET A 164 1.60 13.76 -5.18
N TRP A 165 1.49 15.06 -5.48
CA TRP A 165 2.31 16.11 -4.88
C TRP A 165 2.16 16.16 -3.35
N MET A 166 0.93 16.01 -2.82
CA MET A 166 0.68 15.89 -1.39
C MET A 166 1.42 14.68 -0.79
N GLY A 167 1.37 13.52 -1.45
CA GLY A 167 2.09 12.33 -1.03
C GLY A 167 3.61 12.52 -0.99
N GLU A 168 4.19 13.16 -2.02
CA GLU A 168 5.61 13.49 -2.04
C GLU A 168 5.98 14.46 -0.90
N LYS A 169 5.15 15.46 -0.65
CA LYS A 169 5.38 16.44 0.45
C LYS A 169 5.31 15.81 1.83
N ILE A 170 4.41 14.85 2.06
CA ILE A 170 4.39 14.08 3.31
C ILE A 170 5.67 13.25 3.43
N THR A 171 6.14 12.63 2.35
CA THR A 171 7.37 11.82 2.35
C THR A 171 8.61 12.68 2.66
N ASP A 172 8.68 13.90 2.11
CA ASP A 172 9.82 14.79 2.27
C ASP A 172 9.87 15.46 3.66
N LYS A 173 8.73 15.99 4.11
CA LYS A 173 8.65 16.86 5.30
C LYS A 173 7.80 16.28 6.45
N GLY A 174 7.06 15.22 6.19
CA GLY A 174 6.18 14.57 7.16
C GLY A 174 6.78 13.30 7.74
N ILE A 175 5.91 12.30 7.97
CA ILE A 175 6.26 11.02 8.56
C ILE A 175 6.06 9.91 7.55
N GLY A 176 7.07 9.04 7.36
CA GLY A 176 6.97 7.82 6.58
C GLY A 176 6.74 8.04 5.08
N ASN A 177 6.12 7.07 4.42
CA ASN A 177 5.78 7.16 3.00
C ASN A 177 4.42 7.83 2.82
N GLY A 178 4.39 9.05 2.29
CA GLY A 178 3.18 9.87 2.19
C GLY A 178 2.09 9.25 1.32
N ILE A 179 2.45 8.57 0.24
CA ILE A 179 1.48 7.91 -0.64
C ILE A 179 0.77 6.78 0.09
N SER A 180 1.53 5.95 0.81
CA SER A 180 0.96 4.87 1.62
C SER A 180 0.06 5.39 2.74
N ILE A 181 0.41 6.54 3.34
CA ILE A 181 -0.40 7.19 4.38
C ILE A 181 -1.71 7.74 3.78
N LEU A 182 -1.67 8.35 2.59
CA LEU A 182 -2.89 8.82 1.91
C LEU A 182 -3.85 7.68 1.61
N ILE A 183 -3.33 6.54 1.13
CA ILE A 183 -4.14 5.34 0.89
C ILE A 183 -4.72 4.80 2.19
N MET A 184 -3.89 4.67 3.22
CA MET A 184 -4.31 4.20 4.55
C MET A 184 -5.44 5.05 5.12
N VAL A 185 -5.33 6.38 5.06
CA VAL A 185 -6.37 7.30 5.53
C VAL A 185 -7.64 7.18 4.71
N GLY A 186 -7.54 6.99 3.39
CA GLY A 186 -8.68 6.70 2.53
C GLY A 186 -9.44 5.45 2.97
N ILE A 187 -8.72 4.36 3.22
CA ILE A 187 -9.28 3.09 3.68
C ILE A 187 -9.92 3.23 5.07
N ILE A 188 -9.20 3.79 6.04
CA ILE A 188 -9.72 3.98 7.41
C ILE A 188 -10.98 4.84 7.42
N ALA A 189 -11.09 5.83 6.54
CA ALA A 189 -12.25 6.70 6.46
C ALA A 189 -13.53 5.98 6.00
N GLN A 190 -13.42 4.83 5.32
CA GLN A 190 -14.55 4.00 4.92
C GLN A 190 -14.96 2.99 5.99
N LEU A 191 -14.11 2.73 6.98
CA LEU A 191 -14.36 1.74 8.01
C LEU A 191 -15.62 2.02 8.84
N PRO A 192 -15.90 3.25 9.33
CA PRO A 192 -17.13 3.54 10.06
C PRO A 192 -18.40 3.30 9.23
N TYR A 193 -18.35 3.66 7.93
CA TYR A 193 -19.46 3.42 7.01
C TYR A 193 -19.69 1.93 6.75
N GLY A 194 -18.60 1.16 6.56
CA GLY A 194 -18.67 -0.29 6.41
C GLY A 194 -19.26 -0.98 7.63
N ILE A 195 -18.81 -0.61 8.85
CA ILE A 195 -19.36 -1.14 10.11
C ILE A 195 -20.83 -0.78 10.27
N GLY A 196 -21.20 0.48 10.00
CA GLY A 196 -22.59 0.94 10.08
C GLY A 196 -23.52 0.21 9.11
N ALA A 197 -23.10 0.05 7.85
CA ALA A 197 -23.85 -0.67 6.84
C ALA A 197 -24.06 -2.15 7.21
N GLU A 198 -23.02 -2.82 7.71
CA GLU A 198 -23.13 -4.21 8.14
C GLU A 198 -24.05 -4.36 9.37
N PHE A 199 -23.93 -3.45 10.35
CA PHE A 199 -24.81 -3.44 11.52
C PHE A 199 -26.29 -3.35 11.12
N VAL A 200 -26.65 -2.42 10.23
CA VAL A 200 -28.02 -2.27 9.72
C VAL A 200 -28.47 -3.51 8.94
N SER A 201 -27.61 -4.02 8.05
CA SER A 201 -27.89 -5.22 7.27
C SER A 201 -28.18 -6.46 8.15
N ARG A 202 -27.48 -6.59 9.29
CA ARG A 202 -27.69 -7.69 10.23
C ARG A 202 -28.92 -7.49 11.13
N GLN A 203 -29.33 -6.27 11.35
CA GLN A 203 -30.54 -5.95 12.13
C GLN A 203 -31.80 -6.30 11.34
N ASP A 204 -31.79 -6.03 10.02
CA ASP A 204 -32.96 -6.25 9.14
C ASP A 204 -32.97 -7.65 8.48
N GLY A 205 -31.86 -8.40 8.56
CA GLY A 205 -31.63 -9.61 7.79
C GLY A 205 -31.25 -10.85 8.59
N SER A 206 -30.60 -11.77 7.92
CA SER A 206 -30.18 -13.06 8.44
C SER A 206 -29.04 -12.99 9.46
N GLY A 207 -29.24 -13.54 10.66
CA GLY A 207 -28.18 -13.78 11.65
C GLY A 207 -28.20 -12.88 12.88
N GLY A 208 -28.86 -11.73 12.83
CA GLY A 208 -29.02 -10.84 13.98
C GLY A 208 -27.70 -10.28 14.55
N LEU A 209 -27.77 -9.65 15.70
CA LEU A 209 -26.61 -9.04 16.39
C LEU A 209 -25.52 -10.06 16.79
N ILE A 210 -25.88 -11.35 16.92
CA ILE A 210 -24.91 -12.41 17.26
C ILE A 210 -23.96 -12.63 16.08
N ALA A 211 -24.45 -12.66 14.84
CA ALA A 211 -23.62 -12.80 13.65
C ALA A 211 -22.65 -11.60 13.51
N PHE A 212 -23.15 -10.39 13.69
CA PHE A 212 -22.31 -9.18 13.70
C PHE A 212 -21.19 -9.26 14.75
N PHE A 213 -21.47 -9.73 15.95
CA PHE A 213 -20.45 -9.87 17.01
C PHE A 213 -19.39 -10.92 16.62
N ILE A 214 -19.80 -12.05 16.04
CA ILE A 214 -18.88 -13.11 15.56
C ILE A 214 -17.97 -12.53 14.47
N GLU A 215 -18.51 -11.78 13.52
CA GLU A 215 -17.75 -11.12 12.46
C GLU A 215 -16.72 -10.15 13.03
N PHE A 216 -17.12 -9.35 14.01
CA PHE A 216 -16.22 -8.40 14.66
C PHE A 216 -15.06 -9.11 15.39
N VAL A 217 -15.34 -10.20 16.11
CA VAL A 217 -14.31 -11.04 16.75
C VAL A 217 -13.39 -11.67 15.69
N ALA A 218 -13.95 -12.17 14.58
CA ALA A 218 -13.18 -12.71 13.47
C ALA A 218 -12.26 -11.66 12.83
N LEU A 219 -12.75 -10.44 12.63
CA LEU A 219 -11.93 -9.32 12.14
C LEU A 219 -10.73 -9.06 13.06
N PHE A 220 -10.96 -8.97 14.38
CA PHE A 220 -9.88 -8.79 15.35
C PHE A 220 -8.87 -9.93 15.32
N ALA A 221 -9.33 -11.17 15.22
CA ALA A 221 -8.45 -12.35 15.12
C ALA A 221 -7.55 -12.28 13.87
N VAL A 222 -8.12 -11.91 12.71
CA VAL A 222 -7.37 -11.73 11.47
C VAL A 222 -6.35 -10.59 11.60
N VAL A 223 -6.73 -9.45 12.18
CA VAL A 223 -5.80 -8.33 12.41
C VAL A 223 -4.64 -8.75 13.29
N ILE A 224 -4.90 -9.40 14.44
CA ILE A 224 -3.85 -9.86 15.36
C ILE A 224 -2.92 -10.85 14.66
N PHE A 225 -3.48 -11.83 13.94
CA PHE A 225 -2.69 -12.82 13.21
C PHE A 225 -1.81 -12.16 12.14
N THR A 226 -2.36 -11.22 11.39
CA THR A 226 -1.62 -10.48 10.36
C THR A 226 -0.48 -9.65 10.96
N VAL A 227 -0.72 -8.97 12.08
CA VAL A 227 0.31 -8.20 12.79
C VAL A 227 1.45 -9.11 13.26
N LEU A 228 1.12 -10.27 13.86
CA LEU A 228 2.12 -11.24 14.33
C LEU A 228 3.03 -11.72 13.20
N VAL A 229 2.46 -12.02 12.03
CA VAL A 229 3.25 -12.50 10.88
C VAL A 229 4.10 -11.38 10.27
N ILE A 230 3.56 -10.16 10.13
CA ILE A 230 4.31 -9.02 9.59
C ILE A 230 5.49 -8.63 10.50
N GLN A 231 5.33 -8.76 11.83
CA GLN A 231 6.40 -8.51 12.78
C GLN A 231 7.42 -9.65 12.86
N GLY A 232 7.12 -10.80 12.26
CA GLY A 232 7.98 -11.97 12.23
C GLY A 232 9.37 -11.66 11.64
N THR A 233 10.43 -11.92 12.41
CA THR A 233 11.82 -11.69 11.96
C THR A 233 12.69 -12.88 12.25
N ARG A 234 13.52 -13.28 11.27
CA ARG A 234 14.61 -14.24 11.47
C ARG A 234 15.88 -13.49 11.87
N LYS A 235 16.38 -13.72 13.08
CA LYS A 235 17.60 -13.13 13.59
C LYS A 235 18.80 -13.97 13.13
N VAL A 236 19.68 -13.40 12.31
CA VAL A 236 20.95 -14.02 11.87
C VAL A 236 22.07 -13.49 12.77
N PRO A 237 22.79 -14.37 13.51
CA PRO A 237 23.87 -13.93 14.39
C PRO A 237 25.08 -13.48 13.57
N VAL A 238 25.61 -12.30 13.89
CA VAL A 238 26.83 -11.73 13.33
C VAL A 238 27.78 -11.40 14.45
N GLN A 239 29.04 -11.76 14.28
CA GLN A 239 30.08 -11.43 15.21
C GLN A 239 31.07 -10.45 14.59
N TYR A 240 31.35 -9.37 15.29
CA TYR A 240 32.38 -8.40 14.90
C TYR A 240 33.68 -8.69 15.60
N ALA A 241 34.79 -8.47 14.89
CA ALA A 241 36.11 -8.62 15.45
C ALA A 241 36.33 -7.65 16.63
N LYS A 242 36.98 -8.10 17.68
CA LYS A 242 37.38 -7.25 18.80
C LYS A 242 38.44 -6.27 18.34
N LYS A 243 38.25 -4.97 18.55
CA LYS A 243 39.29 -3.96 18.39
C LYS A 243 39.82 -3.55 19.76
N ILE A 244 41.12 -3.60 19.94
CA ILE A 244 41.78 -3.11 21.13
C ILE A 244 42.37 -1.74 20.79
N VAL A 245 41.89 -0.70 21.49
CA VAL A 245 42.43 0.66 21.37
C VAL A 245 42.92 1.09 22.75
N GLY A 246 44.23 1.08 22.91
CA GLY A 246 44.87 1.26 24.22
C GLY A 246 44.54 0.11 25.20
N ASN A 247 44.09 0.45 26.40
CA ASN A 247 43.71 -0.52 27.43
C ASN A 247 42.24 -0.90 27.41
N LYS A 248 41.43 -0.43 26.42
CA LYS A 248 39.98 -0.70 26.32
C LYS A 248 39.70 -1.61 25.13
N GLN A 249 38.96 -2.70 25.38
CA GLN A 249 38.43 -3.59 24.34
C GLN A 249 37.11 -3.04 23.83
N TYR A 250 37.04 -2.76 22.52
CA TYR A 250 35.81 -2.39 21.81
C TYR A 250 35.39 -3.51 20.86
N GLY A 251 34.10 -3.84 20.81
CA GLY A 251 33.57 -4.90 19.93
C GLY A 251 33.52 -6.28 20.57
N GLY A 252 33.28 -7.30 19.75
CA GLY A 252 33.15 -8.70 20.23
C GLY A 252 31.76 -9.07 20.72
N VAL A 253 30.81 -8.13 20.69
CA VAL A 253 29.40 -8.39 21.02
C VAL A 253 28.72 -9.09 19.84
N ARG A 254 27.96 -10.15 20.10
CA ARG A 254 27.11 -10.78 19.09
C ARG A 254 25.98 -9.82 18.77
N GLN A 255 25.90 -9.40 17.51
CA GLN A 255 24.78 -8.66 16.97
C GLN A 255 23.92 -9.57 16.10
N TYR A 256 22.67 -9.17 15.86
CA TYR A 256 21.75 -9.93 15.03
C TYR A 256 21.26 -9.05 13.89
N ILE A 257 21.32 -9.59 12.67
CA ILE A 257 20.66 -8.99 11.52
C ILE A 257 19.23 -9.50 11.49
N PRO A 258 18.21 -8.63 11.68
CA PRO A 258 16.81 -9.04 11.61
C PRO A 258 16.37 -9.11 10.14
N LEU A 259 16.21 -10.32 9.60
CA LEU A 259 15.58 -10.53 8.30
C LEU A 259 14.09 -10.68 8.51
N LYS A 260 13.31 -9.76 7.96
CA LYS A 260 11.84 -9.76 8.09
C LYS A 260 11.22 -10.86 7.22
N LEU A 261 10.19 -11.52 7.72
CA LEU A 261 9.40 -12.51 6.98
C LEU A 261 8.75 -11.87 5.74
N ASN A 262 8.24 -10.66 5.91
CA ASN A 262 7.74 -9.81 4.83
C ASN A 262 8.71 -8.64 4.60
N ALA A 263 9.82 -8.91 3.94
CA ALA A 263 10.81 -7.89 3.60
C ALA A 263 10.34 -6.97 2.48
N ALA A 264 9.49 -7.48 1.59
CA ALA A 264 8.91 -6.74 0.48
C ALA A 264 7.82 -5.73 0.91
N GLY A 265 7.31 -5.84 2.15
CA GLY A 265 6.25 -4.97 2.66
C GLY A 265 4.92 -5.15 1.93
N VAL A 266 4.26 -4.05 1.62
CA VAL A 266 2.94 -4.02 0.98
C VAL A 266 3.02 -3.92 -0.54
N MET A 267 4.20 -3.59 -1.08
CA MET A 267 4.39 -3.30 -2.51
C MET A 267 3.97 -4.44 -3.45
N PRO A 268 4.27 -5.73 -3.18
CA PRO A 268 3.86 -6.83 -4.04
C PRO A 268 2.35 -6.90 -4.27
N ILE A 269 1.57 -6.60 -3.23
CA ILE A 269 0.11 -6.65 -3.29
C ILE A 269 -0.43 -5.51 -4.12
N ILE A 270 0.13 -4.30 -3.93
CA ILE A 270 -0.23 -3.12 -4.72
C ILE A 270 0.07 -3.37 -6.21
N PHE A 271 1.20 -4.02 -6.53
CA PHE A 271 1.57 -4.37 -7.90
C PHE A 271 0.62 -5.41 -8.52
N ALA A 272 0.32 -6.47 -7.79
CA ALA A 272 -0.64 -7.46 -8.23
C ALA A 272 -2.02 -6.84 -8.47
N GLN A 273 -2.47 -5.96 -7.57
CA GLN A 273 -3.72 -5.23 -7.70
C GLN A 273 -3.75 -4.34 -8.95
N ALA A 274 -2.69 -3.59 -9.21
CA ALA A 274 -2.60 -2.72 -10.37
C ALA A 274 -2.67 -3.50 -11.71
N ILE A 275 -2.06 -4.69 -11.76
CA ILE A 275 -2.16 -5.56 -12.93
C ILE A 275 -3.58 -6.11 -13.09
N MET A 276 -4.24 -6.47 -11.98
CA MET A 276 -5.63 -6.95 -12.01
C MET A 276 -6.63 -5.87 -12.44
N PHE A 277 -6.26 -4.59 -12.38
CA PHE A 277 -7.08 -3.50 -12.95
C PHE A 277 -7.03 -3.43 -14.48
N VAL A 278 -6.00 -3.97 -15.12
CA VAL A 278 -5.85 -3.89 -16.59
C VAL A 278 -7.02 -4.55 -17.33
N PRO A 279 -7.41 -5.80 -17.01
CA PRO A 279 -8.58 -6.44 -17.64
C PRO A 279 -9.88 -5.64 -17.47
N SER A 280 -10.11 -5.12 -16.26
CA SER A 280 -11.30 -4.29 -15.98
C SER A 280 -11.31 -3.00 -16.80
N THR A 281 -10.15 -2.34 -16.94
CA THR A 281 -10.01 -1.13 -17.74
C THR A 281 -10.28 -1.42 -19.22
N ILE A 282 -9.74 -2.52 -19.76
CA ILE A 282 -9.99 -2.94 -21.15
C ILE A 282 -11.50 -3.18 -21.37
N GLY A 283 -12.18 -3.86 -20.44
CA GLY A 283 -13.62 -4.09 -20.51
C GLY A 283 -14.46 -2.80 -20.53
N GLN A 284 -13.99 -1.75 -19.86
CA GLN A 284 -14.65 -0.42 -19.89
C GLN A 284 -14.51 0.28 -21.24
N PHE A 285 -13.35 0.18 -21.89
CA PHE A 285 -13.11 0.81 -23.20
C PHE A 285 -13.71 0.05 -24.36
N PHE A 286 -13.79 -1.27 -24.28
CA PHE A 286 -14.27 -2.17 -25.34
C PHE A 286 -15.41 -3.06 -24.86
N PRO A 287 -16.64 -2.54 -24.69
CA PRO A 287 -17.80 -3.34 -24.23
C PRO A 287 -18.12 -4.54 -25.14
N SER A 288 -17.81 -4.41 -26.44
CA SER A 288 -17.98 -5.48 -27.42
C SER A 288 -16.96 -6.63 -27.29
N ALA A 289 -15.85 -6.41 -26.58
CA ALA A 289 -14.82 -7.43 -26.33
C ALA A 289 -15.04 -8.21 -25.02
N GLN A 290 -16.21 -8.08 -24.38
CA GLN A 290 -16.56 -8.81 -23.17
C GLN A 290 -16.67 -10.31 -23.46
N SER A 291 -15.54 -11.00 -23.33
CA SER A 291 -15.52 -12.46 -23.29
C SER A 291 -15.88 -12.94 -21.88
N PRO A 292 -16.43 -14.17 -21.72
CA PRO A 292 -16.69 -14.75 -20.40
C PRO A 292 -15.43 -14.76 -19.48
N LEU A 293 -14.25 -14.85 -20.07
CA LEU A 293 -12.99 -14.77 -19.36
C LEU A 293 -12.76 -13.36 -18.77
N LEU A 294 -12.98 -12.31 -19.56
CA LEU A 294 -12.78 -10.93 -19.09
C LEU A 294 -13.75 -10.57 -17.96
N ALA A 295 -15.00 -11.04 -18.07
CA ALA A 295 -15.99 -10.91 -16.99
C ALA A 295 -15.56 -11.61 -15.71
N SER A 296 -14.99 -12.82 -15.78
CA SER A 296 -14.46 -13.54 -14.63
C SER A 296 -13.29 -12.83 -13.93
N PHE A 297 -12.49 -12.07 -14.66
CA PHE A 297 -11.41 -11.26 -14.09
C PHE A 297 -11.87 -9.91 -13.52
N SER A 298 -13.05 -9.44 -13.89
CA SER A 298 -13.65 -8.22 -13.33
C SER A 298 -14.39 -8.48 -12.01
N ASP A 299 -14.77 -9.72 -11.74
CA ASP A 299 -15.43 -10.13 -10.50
C ASP A 299 -14.40 -10.64 -9.48
N TYR A 300 -14.19 -9.88 -8.38
CA TYR A 300 -13.26 -10.25 -7.31
C TYR A 300 -13.68 -11.50 -6.52
N THR A 301 -14.94 -11.94 -6.64
CA THR A 301 -15.44 -13.17 -5.99
C THR A 301 -15.17 -14.42 -6.83
N SER A 302 -14.79 -14.25 -8.09
CA SER A 302 -14.48 -15.31 -9.02
C SER A 302 -13.24 -16.12 -8.60
N LEU A 303 -13.28 -17.43 -8.81
CA LEU A 303 -12.14 -18.30 -8.56
C LEU A 303 -10.94 -17.94 -9.44
N ALA A 304 -11.19 -17.61 -10.72
CA ALA A 304 -10.15 -17.22 -11.67
C ALA A 304 -9.41 -15.95 -11.22
N TYR A 305 -10.15 -14.94 -10.76
CA TYR A 305 -9.57 -13.74 -10.18
C TYR A 305 -8.68 -14.08 -8.98
N ASN A 306 -9.18 -14.81 -8.01
CA ASN A 306 -8.49 -15.09 -6.76
C ASN A 306 -7.22 -15.93 -6.94
N ILE A 307 -7.26 -16.95 -7.80
CA ILE A 307 -6.08 -17.76 -8.11
C ILE A 307 -5.01 -16.90 -8.80
N THR A 308 -5.39 -16.15 -9.83
CA THR A 308 -4.45 -15.30 -10.56
C THR A 308 -3.86 -14.21 -9.65
N PHE A 309 -4.68 -13.58 -8.82
CA PHE A 309 -4.25 -12.58 -7.85
C PHE A 309 -3.27 -13.16 -6.84
N GLY A 310 -3.54 -14.35 -6.29
CA GLY A 310 -2.63 -15.05 -5.38
C GLY A 310 -1.28 -15.40 -6.02
N ILE A 311 -1.29 -15.91 -7.27
CA ILE A 311 -0.07 -16.21 -8.02
C ILE A 311 0.74 -14.95 -8.27
N LEU A 312 0.09 -13.85 -8.70
CA LEU A 312 0.76 -12.56 -8.91
C LEU A 312 1.39 -12.03 -7.62
N ILE A 313 0.70 -12.12 -6.48
CA ILE A 313 1.25 -11.70 -5.20
C ILE A 313 2.50 -12.50 -4.85
N MET A 314 2.47 -13.82 -4.99
CA MET A 314 3.65 -14.66 -4.74
C MET A 314 4.81 -14.28 -5.65
N LEU A 315 4.56 -14.16 -6.95
CA LEU A 315 5.57 -13.77 -7.95
C LEU A 315 6.20 -12.41 -7.62
N PHE A 316 5.38 -11.39 -7.34
CA PHE A 316 5.88 -10.07 -7.00
C PHE A 316 6.57 -10.02 -5.64
N THR A 317 6.18 -10.87 -4.69
CA THR A 317 6.88 -10.94 -3.40
C THR A 317 8.31 -11.44 -3.57
N PHE A 318 8.52 -12.50 -4.33
CA PHE A 318 9.87 -12.97 -4.66
C PHE A 318 10.66 -11.92 -5.44
N PHE A 319 10.06 -11.37 -6.47
CA PHE A 319 10.66 -10.35 -7.32
C PHE A 319 11.09 -9.11 -6.51
N TYR A 320 10.18 -8.56 -5.70
CA TYR A 320 10.46 -7.36 -4.92
C TYR A 320 11.47 -7.61 -3.79
N THR A 321 11.43 -8.78 -3.17
CA THR A 321 12.43 -9.18 -2.17
C THR A 321 13.83 -9.24 -2.78
N ALA A 322 13.97 -9.81 -3.97
CA ALA A 322 15.24 -9.90 -4.68
C ALA A 322 15.83 -8.53 -5.05
N ILE A 323 14.97 -7.54 -5.31
CA ILE A 323 15.40 -6.16 -5.63
C ILE A 323 15.78 -5.38 -4.37
N THR A 324 14.94 -5.49 -3.33
CA THR A 324 15.08 -4.69 -2.11
C THR A 324 16.25 -5.12 -1.26
N ILE A 325 16.51 -6.41 -1.21
CA ILE A 325 17.62 -6.98 -0.42
C ILE A 325 18.66 -7.52 -1.38
N ASN A 326 19.85 -6.93 -1.36
CA ASN A 326 20.99 -7.40 -2.13
C ASN A 326 21.96 -8.18 -1.21
N PRO A 327 21.95 -9.53 -1.27
CA PRO A 327 22.80 -10.34 -0.39
C PRO A 327 24.31 -10.10 -0.59
N ASN A 328 24.72 -9.80 -1.83
CA ASN A 328 26.12 -9.51 -2.15
C ASN A 328 26.59 -8.22 -1.46
N GLN A 329 25.79 -7.16 -1.57
CA GLN A 329 26.12 -5.89 -0.91
C GLN A 329 26.14 -6.03 0.61
N MET A 330 25.19 -6.77 1.20
CA MET A 330 25.18 -7.05 2.63
C MET A 330 26.41 -7.80 3.08
N ALA A 331 26.85 -8.84 2.33
CA ALA A 331 28.03 -9.61 2.63
C ALA A 331 29.34 -8.77 2.54
N ASP A 332 29.42 -7.89 1.53
CA ASP A 332 30.55 -6.98 1.33
C ASP A 332 30.62 -5.91 2.44
N ASP A 333 29.49 -5.34 2.82
CA ASP A 333 29.42 -4.34 3.92
C ASP A 333 29.78 -4.98 5.26
N MET A 334 29.33 -6.22 5.52
CA MET A 334 29.74 -6.99 6.69
C MET A 334 31.26 -7.21 6.68
N LYS A 335 31.83 -7.64 5.54
CA LYS A 335 33.27 -7.89 5.41
C LYS A 335 34.10 -6.62 5.65
N LYS A 336 33.66 -5.47 5.06
CA LYS A 336 34.32 -4.17 5.25
C LYS A 336 34.32 -3.71 6.73
N ASN A 337 33.24 -4.00 7.44
CA ASN A 337 33.08 -3.65 8.84
C ASN A 337 33.71 -4.71 9.81
N GLY A 338 34.38 -5.71 9.29
CA GLY A 338 35.00 -6.79 10.10
C GLY A 338 33.99 -7.72 10.76
N GLY A 339 32.76 -7.77 10.25
CA GLY A 339 31.74 -8.69 10.70
C GLY A 339 31.78 -10.03 9.94
N PHE A 340 31.46 -11.11 10.62
CA PHE A 340 31.32 -12.44 10.01
C PHE A 340 30.24 -13.25 10.71
N ILE A 341 29.66 -14.20 9.96
CA ILE A 341 28.68 -15.16 10.49
C ILE A 341 29.50 -16.36 11.04
N PRO A 342 29.30 -16.75 12.31
CA PRO A 342 30.02 -17.90 12.87
C PRO A 342 29.79 -19.16 12.03
N GLY A 343 30.90 -19.82 11.65
CA GLY A 343 30.88 -21.05 10.84
C GLY A 343 30.83 -20.83 9.32
N ILE A 344 30.79 -19.57 8.82
CA ILE A 344 30.70 -19.23 7.39
C ILE A 344 31.87 -18.34 7.00
N ARG A 345 32.51 -18.64 5.87
CA ARG A 345 33.58 -17.80 5.33
C ARG A 345 33.05 -16.44 4.86
N PRO A 346 33.71 -15.31 5.24
CA PRO A 346 33.34 -13.99 4.77
C PRO A 346 33.40 -13.87 3.23
N GLY A 347 32.48 -13.10 2.64
CA GLY A 347 32.38 -12.84 1.20
C GLY A 347 31.31 -13.70 0.52
N LYS A 348 31.62 -14.36 -0.58
CA LYS A 348 30.66 -15.06 -1.42
C LYS A 348 29.82 -16.11 -0.68
N HIS A 349 30.44 -16.90 0.20
CA HIS A 349 29.70 -17.89 1.01
C HIS A 349 28.70 -17.24 1.99
N THR A 350 29.03 -16.07 2.51
CA THR A 350 28.10 -15.29 3.35
C THR A 350 26.90 -14.80 2.53
N SER A 351 27.14 -14.35 1.30
CA SER A 351 26.07 -13.95 0.38
C SER A 351 25.13 -15.11 0.04
N GLU A 352 25.69 -16.25 -0.34
CA GLU A 352 24.92 -17.48 -0.64
C GLU A 352 24.09 -17.96 0.56
N TYR A 353 24.65 -17.85 1.76
CA TYR A 353 23.93 -18.21 3.00
C TYR A 353 22.75 -17.27 3.26
N ILE A 354 22.95 -15.95 3.12
CA ILE A 354 21.89 -14.95 3.29
C ILE A 354 20.80 -15.14 2.24
N GLU A 355 21.17 -15.38 0.98
CA GLU A 355 20.24 -15.64 -0.13
C GLU A 355 19.39 -16.88 0.14
N ASN A 356 20.00 -17.97 0.61
CA ASN A 356 19.27 -19.20 0.96
C ASN A 356 18.27 -18.97 2.11
N ILE A 357 18.65 -18.19 3.13
CA ILE A 357 17.71 -17.81 4.20
C ILE A 357 16.58 -16.96 3.65
N LEU A 358 16.88 -15.94 2.84
CA LEU A 358 15.87 -15.05 2.25
C LEU A 358 14.86 -15.85 1.42
N THR A 359 15.31 -16.75 0.55
CA THR A 359 14.42 -17.57 -0.28
C THR A 359 13.50 -18.43 0.60
N LYS A 360 14.05 -19.07 1.64
CA LYS A 360 13.28 -19.90 2.58
C LYS A 360 12.28 -19.12 3.41
N ILE A 361 12.54 -17.83 3.72
CA ILE A 361 11.65 -16.97 4.48
C ILE A 361 10.59 -16.34 3.57
N THR A 362 10.97 -15.99 2.35
CA THR A 362 10.07 -15.34 1.39
C THR A 362 8.92 -16.27 0.97
N LEU A 363 9.17 -17.57 0.84
CA LEU A 363 8.12 -18.52 0.44
C LEU A 363 6.92 -18.55 1.41
N PRO A 364 7.07 -18.83 2.71
CA PRO A 364 5.94 -18.78 3.64
C PRO A 364 5.37 -17.36 3.78
N GLY A 365 6.20 -16.32 3.66
CA GLY A 365 5.75 -14.92 3.65
C GLY A 365 4.84 -14.61 2.46
N SER A 366 5.20 -15.07 1.26
CA SER A 366 4.40 -14.84 0.04
C SER A 366 3.08 -15.60 0.06
N ILE A 367 3.09 -16.85 0.55
CA ILE A 367 1.86 -17.64 0.71
C ILE A 367 0.92 -16.95 1.72
N PHE A 368 1.47 -16.48 2.84
CA PHE A 368 0.69 -15.75 3.83
C PHE A 368 0.07 -14.49 3.25
N LEU A 369 0.84 -13.68 2.51
CA LEU A 369 0.33 -12.48 1.85
C LEU A 369 -0.78 -12.80 0.85
N ALA A 370 -0.63 -13.87 0.07
CA ALA A 370 -1.66 -14.33 -0.87
C ALA A 370 -2.94 -14.76 -0.14
N ILE A 371 -2.83 -15.52 0.94
CA ILE A 371 -3.98 -15.96 1.74
C ILE A 371 -4.73 -14.74 2.30
N VAL A 372 -4.02 -13.81 2.95
CA VAL A 372 -4.65 -12.60 3.52
C VAL A 372 -5.27 -11.72 2.44
N ALA A 373 -4.66 -11.65 1.26
CA ALA A 373 -5.20 -10.86 0.15
C ALA A 373 -6.52 -11.44 -0.41
N ILE A 374 -6.68 -12.76 -0.40
CA ILE A 374 -7.87 -13.45 -0.91
C ILE A 374 -8.95 -13.62 0.18
N LEU A 375 -8.60 -13.41 1.45
CA LEU A 375 -9.47 -13.64 2.61
C LEU A 375 -10.84 -12.93 2.51
N PRO A 376 -10.99 -11.68 2.01
CA PRO A 376 -12.28 -11.03 1.86
C PRO A 376 -13.29 -11.85 1.05
N THR A 377 -12.84 -12.52 -0.01
CA THR A 377 -13.70 -13.38 -0.85
C THR A 377 -14.25 -14.58 -0.07
N PHE A 378 -13.43 -15.20 0.78
CA PHE A 378 -13.88 -16.29 1.63
C PHE A 378 -14.86 -15.80 2.70
N VAL A 379 -14.58 -14.66 3.30
CA VAL A 379 -15.45 -14.04 4.31
C VAL A 379 -16.81 -13.69 3.72
N THR A 380 -16.86 -13.10 2.53
CA THR A 380 -18.11 -12.82 1.80
C THR A 380 -18.91 -14.10 1.59
N LYS A 381 -18.27 -15.21 1.20
CA LYS A 381 -18.96 -16.49 0.93
C LYS A 381 -19.41 -17.21 2.20
N ILE A 382 -18.64 -17.18 3.27
CA ILE A 382 -18.91 -17.90 4.53
C ILE A 382 -19.93 -17.17 5.38
N PHE A 383 -19.75 -15.87 5.57
CA PHE A 383 -20.59 -15.06 6.45
C PHE A 383 -21.74 -14.37 5.69
N GLY A 384 -21.73 -14.40 4.35
CA GLY A 384 -22.75 -13.71 3.54
C GLY A 384 -22.68 -12.19 3.65
N ILE A 385 -21.49 -11.63 3.91
CA ILE A 385 -21.28 -10.19 4.02
C ILE A 385 -21.22 -9.60 2.61
N THR A 386 -22.18 -8.80 2.23
CA THR A 386 -22.25 -8.13 0.92
C THR A 386 -21.76 -6.69 0.97
N SER A 387 -21.58 -6.14 2.17
CA SER A 387 -21.18 -4.76 2.40
C SER A 387 -19.67 -4.53 2.17
N THR A 388 -19.28 -3.26 2.06
CA THR A 388 -17.88 -2.81 2.04
C THR A 388 -17.07 -3.32 3.25
N PHE A 389 -17.75 -3.77 4.32
CA PHE A 389 -17.13 -4.32 5.52
C PHE A 389 -16.30 -5.58 5.24
N ALA A 390 -16.71 -6.41 4.29
CA ALA A 390 -15.93 -7.60 3.88
C ALA A 390 -14.50 -7.27 3.46
N GLY A 391 -14.29 -6.12 2.81
CA GLY A 391 -12.97 -5.65 2.37
C GLY A 391 -11.99 -5.34 3.50
N PHE A 392 -12.45 -5.20 4.74
CA PHE A 392 -11.59 -4.95 5.91
C PHE A 392 -11.06 -6.24 6.55
N PHE A 393 -11.65 -7.41 6.25
CA PHE A 393 -11.16 -8.70 6.76
C PHE A 393 -9.83 -9.15 6.17
N GLY A 394 -9.36 -8.47 5.13
CA GLY A 394 -8.12 -8.86 4.46
C GLY A 394 -7.86 -7.98 3.25
N GLY A 395 -7.35 -8.61 2.22
CA GLY A 395 -7.02 -7.92 0.99
C GLY A 395 -5.90 -6.91 1.16
N THR A 396 -5.79 -6.06 0.16
CA THR A 396 -4.81 -4.97 0.14
C THR A 396 -5.03 -3.94 1.24
N SER A 397 -6.29 -3.70 1.61
CA SER A 397 -6.68 -2.70 2.62
C SER A 397 -6.12 -3.00 4.00
N LEU A 398 -6.34 -4.21 4.52
CA LEU A 398 -5.82 -4.61 5.82
C LEU A 398 -4.29 -4.58 5.86
N LEU A 399 -3.65 -5.10 4.82
CA LEU A 399 -2.20 -5.17 4.73
C LEU A 399 -1.54 -3.78 4.62
N ILE A 400 -2.19 -2.83 3.92
CA ILE A 400 -1.73 -1.44 3.87
C ILE A 400 -1.84 -0.78 5.24
N ILE A 401 -2.99 -0.93 5.92
CA ILE A 401 -3.19 -0.35 7.26
C ILE A 401 -2.13 -0.87 8.24
N ILE A 402 -1.93 -2.18 8.30
CA ILE A 402 -0.96 -2.79 9.23
C ILE A 402 0.48 -2.48 8.81
N GLY A 403 0.79 -2.55 7.51
CA GLY A 403 2.15 -2.29 7.00
C GLY A 403 2.61 -0.86 7.25
N VAL A 404 1.74 0.12 7.03
CA VAL A 404 2.03 1.54 7.29
C VAL A 404 2.06 1.82 8.80
N GLY A 405 1.10 1.26 9.56
CA GLY A 405 1.04 1.41 11.02
C GLY A 405 2.27 0.82 11.72
N ALA A 406 2.71 -0.37 11.32
CA ALA A 406 3.90 -1.01 11.87
C ALA A 406 5.19 -0.23 11.56
N LEU A 407 5.33 0.33 10.36
CA LEU A 407 6.47 1.21 10.02
C LEU A 407 6.46 2.49 10.84
N GLY A 408 5.31 3.10 11.05
CA GLY A 408 5.17 4.30 11.88
C GLY A 408 5.59 4.05 13.33
N MET A 409 5.19 2.92 13.94
CA MET A 409 5.60 2.55 15.30
C MET A 409 7.11 2.37 15.42
N VAL A 410 7.75 1.67 14.50
CA VAL A 410 9.21 1.43 14.53
C VAL A 410 10.00 2.74 14.40
N ILE A 411 9.53 3.66 13.55
CA ILE A 411 10.17 4.98 13.39
C ILE A 411 10.02 5.80 14.68
N THR A 412 8.84 5.83 15.28
CA THR A 412 8.60 6.56 16.53
C THR A 412 9.38 5.98 17.71
N GLU A 413 9.47 4.66 17.84
CA GLU A 413 10.31 4.01 18.87
C GLU A 413 11.79 4.36 18.72
N ARG A 414 12.32 4.34 17.48
CA ARG A 414 13.72 4.70 17.23
C ARG A 414 14.01 6.18 17.50
N LEU A 415 13.10 7.09 17.14
CA LEU A 415 13.25 8.52 17.39
C LEU A 415 13.14 8.85 18.89
N VAL A 416 12.26 8.17 19.61
CA VAL A 416 12.15 8.31 21.08
C VAL A 416 13.40 7.75 21.76
N ALA A 417 13.96 6.63 21.31
CA ALA A 417 15.21 6.07 21.83
C ALA A 417 16.40 7.01 21.56
N ALA A 418 16.52 7.55 20.35
CA ALA A 418 17.57 8.52 20.02
C ALA A 418 17.46 9.84 20.82
N GLY A 419 16.25 10.27 21.13
CA GLY A 419 16.03 11.45 21.98
C GLY A 419 16.41 11.23 23.46
N HIS A 420 16.40 9.97 23.95
CA HIS A 420 16.86 9.64 25.29
C HIS A 420 18.40 9.60 25.40
N ASP A 421 19.10 9.26 24.32
CA ASP A 421 20.58 9.26 24.30
C ASP A 421 21.20 10.65 24.20
N VAL A 422 20.43 11.70 23.91
CA VAL A 422 20.90 13.11 23.82
C VAL A 422 20.77 13.85 25.17
N HIS A 423 20.09 13.27 26.16
CA HIS A 423 19.87 13.84 27.49
C HIS A 423 20.37 12.99 28.67
N GLY A 424 21.21 11.98 28.37
CA GLY A 424 21.84 11.11 29.36
C GLY A 424 23.35 11.32 29.49
#